data_3247280006f08a29169312d1ea55000f
#
_entry.id   3247280006f08a29169312d1ea55000f
#
_cell.length_a   1.000
_cell.length_b   1.000
_cell.length_c   1.000
_cell.angle_alpha   90.00
_cell.angle_beta   90.00
_cell.angle_gamma   90.00
#
_symmetry.space_group_name_H-M   'P 1'
#
loop_
_entity.id
_entity.type
_entity.pdbx_description
1 polymer ?
#
loop_
_entity_poly.entity_id
_entity_poly.type
_entity_poly.pdbx_seq_one_letter_code
_entity_poly.pdbx_strand_id
1 'polypeptide(L)'
;MSQATLLRTGKGSGQARTLYWHLPHYTNQGSRPAGAVRDGDWKLVEHYDDDRVQLFNLANDIGESRNLASAEPARTAALREKLRAWRKSVDAQENGPNPAVNESMYVALYVTFDPTRFDPLRAGDVEWQKVAEWRKLMNTAVAKPVQ
;
A
#
# COMPACT_ATOMS: atom_id res chain seq x y z
N MET A 1 -23.16 -7.45 2.59
CA MET A 1 -23.57 -8.88 2.60
C MET A 1 -23.02 -9.55 3.85
N SER A 2 -23.84 -10.33 4.56
CA SER A 2 -23.43 -11.05 5.77
C SER A 2 -22.57 -12.26 5.40
N GLN A 3 -21.47 -12.48 6.11
CA GLN A 3 -20.63 -13.67 5.99
C GLN A 3 -21.09 -14.82 6.91
N ALA A 4 -22.19 -14.62 7.65
CA ALA A 4 -22.67 -15.56 8.63
C ALA A 4 -22.96 -16.97 8.05
N THR A 5 -23.48 -17.03 6.82
CA THR A 5 -23.73 -18.32 6.16
C THR A 5 -22.43 -19.03 5.80
N LEU A 6 -21.42 -18.31 5.27
CA LEU A 6 -20.10 -18.86 4.97
C LEU A 6 -19.44 -19.41 6.24
N LEU A 7 -19.45 -18.64 7.34
CA LEU A 7 -18.85 -19.05 8.61
C LEU A 7 -19.54 -20.25 9.22
N ARG A 8 -20.85 -20.38 9.03
CA ARG A 8 -21.66 -21.44 9.63
C ARG A 8 -21.65 -22.75 8.83
N THR A 9 -21.58 -22.66 7.50
CA THR A 9 -21.78 -23.81 6.59
C THR A 9 -20.55 -24.14 5.75
N GLY A 10 -19.52 -23.31 5.75
CA GLY A 10 -18.39 -23.42 4.81
C GLY A 10 -18.77 -23.13 3.34
N LYS A 11 -20.04 -22.86 3.07
CA LYS A 11 -20.56 -22.62 1.72
C LYS A 11 -20.84 -21.13 1.55
N GLY A 12 -19.98 -20.45 0.79
CA GLY A 12 -20.17 -19.05 0.39
C GLY A 12 -21.12 -18.93 -0.80
N SER A 13 -21.58 -17.72 -1.06
CA SER A 13 -22.44 -17.41 -2.22
C SER A 13 -21.73 -17.57 -3.56
N GLY A 14 -20.44 -17.90 -3.60
CA GLY A 14 -19.63 -17.99 -4.82
C GLY A 14 -19.48 -16.68 -5.59
N GLN A 15 -20.08 -15.61 -5.14
CA GLN A 15 -19.95 -14.31 -5.79
C GLN A 15 -18.56 -13.72 -5.50
N ALA A 16 -17.78 -13.56 -6.55
CA ALA A 16 -16.57 -12.76 -6.53
C ALA A 16 -16.95 -11.33 -6.08
N ARG A 17 -16.29 -10.83 -5.05
CA ARG A 17 -16.49 -9.45 -4.61
C ARG A 17 -15.20 -8.66 -4.76
N THR A 18 -15.33 -7.43 -5.17
CA THR A 18 -14.21 -6.49 -5.16
C THR A 18 -13.94 -6.04 -3.73
N LEU A 19 -12.67 -6.04 -3.32
CA LEU A 19 -12.22 -5.55 -2.03
C LEU A 19 -11.41 -4.28 -2.23
N TYR A 20 -11.54 -3.34 -1.30
CA TYR A 20 -10.85 -2.05 -1.35
C TYR A 20 -10.17 -1.75 -0.03
N TRP A 21 -9.03 -1.06 -0.12
CA TRP A 21 -8.28 -0.52 1.02
C TRP A 21 -7.89 0.91 0.72
N HIS A 22 -7.88 1.74 1.74
CA HIS A 22 -7.49 3.12 1.66
C HIS A 22 -6.78 3.53 2.95
N LEU A 23 -5.52 3.93 2.81
CA LEU A 23 -4.67 4.43 3.90
C LEU A 23 -4.04 5.74 3.44
N PRO A 24 -4.68 6.91 3.72
CA PRO A 24 -4.18 8.20 3.22
C PRO A 24 -3.04 8.79 4.05
N HIS A 25 -2.36 8.00 4.88
CA HIS A 25 -1.39 8.49 5.85
C HIS A 25 -0.03 7.83 5.70
N TYR A 26 1.03 8.60 6.02
CA TYR A 26 2.32 8.02 6.38
C TYR A 26 2.21 7.39 7.76
N THR A 27 2.90 6.27 7.98
CA THR A 27 2.93 5.61 9.28
C THR A 27 4.36 5.52 9.81
N ASN A 28 4.49 5.42 11.12
CA ASN A 28 5.78 5.17 11.78
C ASN A 28 6.35 3.75 11.52
N GLN A 29 5.63 2.95 10.73
CA GLN A 29 6.07 1.63 10.27
C GLN A 29 6.62 1.68 8.84
N GLY A 30 6.71 2.87 8.24
CA GLY A 30 7.24 3.08 6.91
C GLY A 30 6.20 2.97 5.79
N SER A 31 4.91 2.82 6.12
CA SER A 31 3.87 2.84 5.09
C SER A 31 3.67 4.25 4.55
N ARG A 32 3.50 4.33 3.25
CA ARG A 32 3.20 5.56 2.51
C ARG A 32 1.70 5.62 2.19
N PRO A 33 1.13 6.82 1.96
CA PRO A 33 -0.26 6.96 1.54
C PRO A 33 -0.55 6.11 0.31
N ALA A 34 -1.49 5.19 0.42
CA ALA A 34 -1.82 4.27 -0.65
C ALA A 34 -3.26 3.79 -0.60
N GLY A 35 -3.76 3.32 -1.74
CA GLY A 35 -4.98 2.55 -1.82
C GLY A 35 -4.76 1.27 -2.60
N ALA A 36 -5.65 0.31 -2.41
CA ALA A 36 -5.62 -0.92 -3.17
C ALA A 36 -7.02 -1.37 -3.55
N VAL A 37 -7.12 -2.07 -4.66
CA VAL A 37 -8.32 -2.78 -5.07
C VAL A 37 -7.95 -4.20 -5.48
N ARG A 38 -8.71 -5.18 -4.99
CA ARG A 38 -8.66 -6.56 -5.46
C ARG A 38 -9.98 -6.93 -6.12
N ASP A 39 -9.90 -7.37 -7.37
CA ASP A 39 -11.04 -7.81 -8.15
C ASP A 39 -10.73 -9.19 -8.75
N GLY A 40 -11.30 -10.22 -8.15
CA GLY A 40 -10.93 -11.61 -8.44
C GLY A 40 -9.46 -11.87 -8.10
N ASP A 41 -8.71 -12.31 -9.11
CA ASP A 41 -7.27 -12.64 -9.00
C ASP A 41 -6.35 -11.43 -9.19
N TRP A 42 -6.90 -10.29 -9.56
CA TRP A 42 -6.10 -9.10 -9.81
C TRP A 42 -6.12 -8.15 -8.63
N LYS A 43 -4.94 -7.66 -8.26
CA LYS A 43 -4.75 -6.63 -7.23
C LYS A 43 -3.97 -5.46 -7.81
N LEU A 44 -4.50 -4.27 -7.62
CA LEU A 44 -3.81 -3.02 -7.92
C LEU A 44 -3.53 -2.27 -6.62
N VAL A 45 -2.33 -1.70 -6.52
CA VAL A 45 -1.93 -0.76 -5.46
C VAL A 45 -1.57 0.57 -6.12
N GLU A 46 -2.14 1.67 -5.64
CA GLU A 46 -1.86 3.04 -6.05
C GLU A 46 -1.25 3.81 -4.87
N HIS A 47 -0.05 4.36 -5.05
CA HIS A 47 0.58 5.26 -4.09
C HIS A 47 0.17 6.70 -4.42
N TYR A 48 -0.27 7.45 -3.42
CA TYR A 48 -0.86 8.76 -3.64
C TYR A 48 0.15 9.91 -3.68
N ASP A 49 1.34 9.68 -3.17
CA ASP A 49 2.38 10.70 -3.04
C ASP A 49 3.35 10.76 -4.22
N ASP A 50 3.43 9.72 -5.06
CA ASP A 50 4.30 9.66 -6.24
C ASP A 50 3.61 9.07 -7.48
N ASP A 51 2.28 8.90 -7.44
CA ASP A 51 1.47 8.32 -8.52
C ASP A 51 1.91 6.91 -8.98
N ARG A 52 2.77 6.25 -8.23
CA ARG A 52 3.25 4.91 -8.54
C ARG A 52 2.11 3.91 -8.45
N VAL A 53 2.01 3.08 -9.48
CA VAL A 53 0.99 2.04 -9.58
C VAL A 53 1.65 0.67 -9.74
N GLN A 54 1.13 -0.31 -9.02
CA GLN A 54 1.55 -1.70 -9.10
C GLN A 54 0.34 -2.59 -9.38
N LEU A 55 0.50 -3.56 -10.28
CA LEU A 55 -0.54 -4.52 -10.63
C LEU A 55 0.01 -5.93 -10.49
N PHE A 56 -0.75 -6.81 -9.82
CA PHE A 56 -0.37 -8.19 -9.56
C PHE A 56 -1.49 -9.15 -9.96
N ASN A 57 -1.11 -10.34 -10.44
CA ASN A 57 -2.02 -11.46 -10.66
C ASN A 57 -1.80 -12.49 -9.54
N LEU A 58 -2.65 -12.45 -8.53
CA LEU A 58 -2.51 -13.26 -7.31
C LEU A 58 -2.74 -14.77 -7.54
N ALA A 59 -3.36 -15.16 -8.66
CA ALA A 59 -3.50 -16.58 -9.00
C ALA A 59 -2.14 -17.22 -9.33
N ASN A 60 -1.21 -16.43 -9.90
CA ASN A 60 0.10 -16.92 -10.36
C ASN A 60 1.26 -16.33 -9.53
N ASP A 61 1.00 -15.29 -8.74
CA ASP A 61 2.01 -14.55 -7.98
C ASP A 61 1.40 -14.03 -6.66
N ILE A 62 1.14 -14.95 -5.73
CA ILE A 62 0.58 -14.61 -4.40
C ILE A 62 1.54 -13.74 -3.57
N GLY A 63 2.84 -13.80 -3.87
CA GLY A 63 3.88 -13.00 -3.20
C GLY A 63 4.03 -11.58 -3.74
N GLU A 64 3.24 -11.20 -4.77
CA GLU A 64 3.27 -9.84 -5.34
C GLU A 64 4.68 -9.41 -5.80
N SER A 65 5.44 -10.37 -6.34
CA SER A 65 6.85 -10.18 -6.71
C SER A 65 7.04 -9.52 -8.08
N ARG A 66 6.04 -9.62 -8.97
CA ARG A 66 6.11 -9.14 -10.34
C ARG A 66 5.06 -8.08 -10.64
N ASN A 67 5.50 -6.83 -10.72
CA ASN A 67 4.63 -5.73 -11.14
C ASN A 67 4.28 -5.82 -12.64
N LEU A 68 3.01 -5.97 -12.96
CA LEU A 68 2.46 -6.08 -14.31
C LEU A 68 1.85 -4.78 -14.85
N ALA A 69 1.95 -3.66 -14.13
CA ALA A 69 1.26 -2.42 -14.48
C ALA A 69 1.59 -1.91 -15.90
N SER A 70 2.83 -2.01 -16.32
CA SER A 70 3.26 -1.62 -17.66
C SER A 70 2.94 -2.67 -18.74
N ALA A 71 2.86 -3.94 -18.37
CA ALA A 71 2.53 -5.04 -19.30
C ALA A 71 1.01 -5.14 -19.55
N GLU A 72 0.19 -4.69 -18.60
CA GLU A 72 -1.28 -4.76 -18.63
C GLU A 72 -1.91 -3.35 -18.49
N PRO A 73 -1.65 -2.38 -19.38
CA PRO A 73 -2.03 -0.98 -19.19
C PRO A 73 -3.55 -0.79 -19.14
N ALA A 74 -4.31 -1.52 -19.96
CA ALA A 74 -5.77 -1.41 -19.98
C ALA A 74 -6.40 -1.89 -18.67
N ARG A 75 -5.88 -2.98 -18.09
CA ARG A 75 -6.33 -3.51 -16.81
C ARG A 75 -5.94 -2.59 -15.66
N THR A 76 -4.72 -2.06 -15.71
CA THR A 76 -4.22 -1.07 -14.75
C THR A 76 -5.15 0.14 -14.71
N ALA A 77 -5.49 0.72 -15.87
CA ALA A 77 -6.39 1.84 -15.96
C ALA A 77 -7.79 1.52 -15.41
N ALA A 78 -8.35 0.36 -15.77
CA ALA A 78 -9.68 -0.06 -15.33
C ALA A 78 -9.76 -0.25 -13.79
N LEU A 79 -8.76 -0.89 -13.18
CA LEU A 79 -8.74 -1.08 -11.73
C LEU A 79 -8.44 0.22 -10.97
N ARG A 80 -7.58 1.09 -11.53
CA ARG A 80 -7.33 2.42 -10.97
C ARG A 80 -8.61 3.26 -10.93
N GLU A 81 -9.37 3.27 -12.02
CA GLU A 81 -10.66 3.95 -12.09
C GLU A 81 -11.68 3.35 -11.10
N LYS A 82 -11.73 2.02 -10.98
CA LYS A 82 -12.58 1.33 -10.02
C LYS A 82 -12.25 1.74 -8.57
N LEU A 83 -10.97 1.85 -8.22
CA LEU A 83 -10.53 2.34 -6.92
C LEU A 83 -10.93 3.78 -6.65
N ARG A 84 -10.75 4.67 -7.64
CA ARG A 84 -11.14 6.09 -7.56
C ARG A 84 -12.64 6.26 -7.40
N ALA A 85 -13.44 5.55 -8.20
CA ALA A 85 -14.89 5.59 -8.11
C ALA A 85 -15.38 5.12 -6.73
N TRP A 86 -14.78 4.06 -6.18
CA TRP A 86 -15.09 3.59 -4.85
C TRP A 86 -14.74 4.65 -3.78
N ARG A 87 -13.53 5.23 -3.80
CA ARG A 87 -13.14 6.30 -2.85
C ARG A 87 -14.15 7.44 -2.85
N LYS A 88 -14.57 7.88 -4.04
CA LYS A 88 -15.59 8.91 -4.19
C LYS A 88 -16.95 8.47 -3.62
N SER A 89 -17.34 7.21 -3.82
CA SER A 89 -18.66 6.70 -3.38
C SER A 89 -18.80 6.59 -1.86
N VAL A 90 -17.68 6.50 -1.12
CA VAL A 90 -17.63 6.39 0.33
C VAL A 90 -17.15 7.68 1.00
N ASP A 91 -17.00 8.76 0.23
CA ASP A 91 -16.46 10.05 0.69
C ASP A 91 -15.13 9.87 1.45
N ALA A 92 -14.22 9.09 0.85
CA ALA A 92 -12.95 8.77 1.47
C ALA A 92 -12.09 10.04 1.64
N GLN A 93 -11.43 10.16 2.79
CA GLN A 93 -10.51 11.27 3.04
C GLN A 93 -9.42 11.31 1.96
N GLU A 94 -9.21 12.47 1.36
CA GLU A 94 -8.11 12.72 0.44
C GLU A 94 -7.15 13.77 1.04
N ASN A 95 -5.84 13.51 0.90
CA ASN A 95 -4.83 14.44 1.37
C ASN A 95 -4.34 15.31 0.22
N GLY A 96 -4.17 16.59 0.49
CA GLY A 96 -3.47 17.51 -0.39
C GLY A 96 -1.96 17.51 -0.14
N PRO A 97 -1.18 18.17 -1.00
CA PRO A 97 0.25 18.39 -0.77
C PRO A 97 0.49 19.11 0.56
N ASN A 98 1.48 18.65 1.31
CA ASN A 98 1.92 19.34 2.53
C ASN A 98 2.93 20.45 2.18
N PRO A 99 2.56 21.75 2.30
CA PRO A 99 3.48 22.84 1.98
C PRO A 99 4.66 22.96 2.97
N ALA A 100 4.56 22.32 4.13
CA ALA A 100 5.58 22.33 5.17
C ALA A 100 6.38 21.02 5.19
N VAL A 101 6.45 20.27 4.09
CA VAL A 101 7.22 19.03 4.02
C VAL A 101 8.71 19.32 4.25
N ASN A 102 9.33 18.51 5.11
CA ASN A 102 10.78 18.46 5.23
C ASN A 102 11.33 17.45 4.23
N GLU A 103 11.77 17.91 3.06
CA GLU A 103 12.24 17.05 1.97
C GLU A 103 13.38 16.13 2.38
N SER A 104 14.37 16.62 3.15
CA SER A 104 15.50 15.78 3.57
C SER A 104 15.04 14.64 4.48
N MET A 105 14.09 14.91 5.36
CA MET A 105 13.50 13.89 6.23
C MET A 105 12.64 12.90 5.42
N TYR A 106 11.86 13.39 4.47
CA TYR A 106 11.07 12.56 3.57
C TYR A 106 11.96 11.58 2.78
N VAL A 107 13.03 12.10 2.18
CA VAL A 107 13.98 11.27 1.43
C VAL A 107 14.64 10.23 2.33
N ALA A 108 15.08 10.61 3.54
CA ALA A 108 15.72 9.68 4.48
C ALA A 108 14.77 8.56 4.94
N LEU A 109 13.48 8.87 5.15
CA LEU A 109 12.51 7.94 5.72
C LEU A 109 11.81 7.06 4.69
N TYR A 110 11.56 7.58 3.48
CA TYR A 110 10.65 6.94 2.52
C TYR A 110 11.26 6.69 1.13
N VAL A 111 12.46 7.23 0.85
CA VAL A 111 13.14 7.06 -0.44
C VAL A 111 14.44 6.28 -0.29
N THR A 112 15.30 6.69 0.66
CA THR A 112 16.62 6.06 0.84
C THR A 112 16.51 4.64 1.38
N PHE A 113 15.56 4.40 2.30
CA PHE A 113 15.28 3.09 2.85
C PHE A 113 13.86 2.65 2.47
N ASP A 114 13.76 1.57 1.72
CA ASP A 114 12.47 0.95 1.36
C ASP A 114 12.28 -0.33 2.22
N PRO A 115 11.47 -0.28 3.28
CA PRO A 115 11.25 -1.43 4.16
C PRO A 115 10.60 -2.61 3.44
N THR A 116 9.95 -2.40 2.30
CA THR A 116 9.32 -3.48 1.52
C THR A 116 10.33 -4.36 0.81
N ARG A 117 11.57 -3.89 0.66
CA ARG A 117 12.69 -4.64 0.05
C ARG A 117 13.59 -5.32 1.07
N PHE A 118 13.34 -5.11 2.35
CA PHE A 118 14.12 -5.76 3.39
C PHE A 118 13.72 -7.22 3.54
N ASP A 119 14.68 -8.12 3.34
CA ASP A 119 14.49 -9.56 3.54
C ASP A 119 15.12 -10.01 4.86
N PRO A 120 14.34 -10.21 5.93
CA PRO A 120 14.86 -10.57 7.24
C PRO A 120 15.54 -11.95 7.29
N LEU A 121 15.26 -12.81 6.32
CA LEU A 121 15.88 -14.15 6.26
C LEU A 121 17.27 -14.13 5.63
N ARG A 122 17.61 -13.08 4.90
CA ARG A 122 18.89 -12.90 4.20
C ARG A 122 19.72 -11.75 4.74
N ALA A 123 19.15 -10.93 5.61
CA ALA A 123 19.82 -9.76 6.16
C ALA A 123 20.93 -10.18 7.14
N GLY A 124 22.12 -9.59 6.94
CA GLY A 124 23.23 -9.65 7.88
C GLY A 124 23.20 -8.48 8.87
N ASP A 125 24.23 -8.38 9.71
CA ASP A 125 24.31 -7.34 10.76
C ASP A 125 24.24 -5.92 10.20
N VAL A 126 24.83 -5.68 9.01
CA VAL A 126 24.83 -4.37 8.36
C VAL A 126 23.42 -3.95 7.94
N GLU A 127 22.66 -4.87 7.35
CA GLU A 127 21.27 -4.61 6.95
C GLU A 127 20.39 -4.39 8.18
N TRP A 128 20.55 -5.18 9.23
CA TRP A 128 19.83 -4.99 10.49
C TRP A 128 20.18 -3.66 11.17
N GLN A 129 21.43 -3.23 11.12
CA GLN A 129 21.84 -1.92 11.65
C GLN A 129 21.14 -0.78 10.89
N LYS A 130 21.06 -0.84 9.55
CA LYS A 130 20.33 0.14 8.75
C LYS A 130 18.84 0.23 9.14
N VAL A 131 18.21 -0.93 9.40
CA VAL A 131 16.81 -0.96 9.88
C VAL A 131 16.68 -0.28 11.24
N ALA A 132 17.62 -0.54 12.16
CA ALA A 132 17.61 0.04 13.49
C ALA A 132 17.79 1.58 13.45
N GLU A 133 18.70 2.09 12.62
CA GLU A 133 18.93 3.51 12.40
C GLU A 133 17.71 4.18 11.77
N TRP A 134 17.14 3.58 10.72
CA TRP A 134 15.90 4.05 10.10
C TRP A 134 14.74 4.08 11.12
N ARG A 135 14.58 3.04 11.94
CA ARG A 135 13.53 3.00 12.97
C ARG A 135 13.71 4.10 14.01
N LYS A 136 14.95 4.36 14.43
CA LYS A 136 15.28 5.46 15.35
C LYS A 136 14.91 6.82 14.75
N LEU A 137 15.24 7.04 13.48
CA LEU A 137 14.90 8.26 12.75
C LEU A 137 13.37 8.42 12.62
N MET A 138 12.66 7.36 12.27
CA MET A 138 11.20 7.34 12.15
C MET A 138 10.52 7.72 13.48
N ASN A 139 10.96 7.14 14.59
CA ASN A 139 10.43 7.45 15.92
C ASN A 139 10.70 8.91 16.31
N THR A 140 11.83 9.47 15.91
CA THR A 140 12.16 10.89 16.17
C THR A 140 11.26 11.83 15.36
N ALA A 141 10.92 11.46 14.12
CA ALA A 141 10.07 12.26 13.24
C ALA A 141 8.62 12.34 13.76
N VAL A 142 8.10 11.23 14.35
CA VAL A 142 6.75 11.16 14.90
C VAL A 142 6.62 11.85 16.26
N ALA A 143 7.69 11.94 17.03
CA ALA A 143 7.69 12.49 18.38
C ALA A 143 7.49 14.01 18.47
N LYS A 144 7.49 14.75 17.35
CA LYS A 144 7.22 16.20 17.32
C LYS A 144 5.77 16.43 16.88
N PRO A 145 4.85 16.81 17.78
CA PRO A 145 3.54 17.28 17.36
C PRO A 145 3.72 18.51 16.46
N VAL A 146 3.00 18.55 15.36
CA VAL A 146 2.89 19.76 14.54
C VAL A 146 2.24 20.82 15.42
N GLN A 147 2.98 21.89 15.72
CA GLN A 147 2.46 23.07 16.40
C GLN A 147 1.61 23.88 15.42
#